data_97217a16e9b2bcc8e746f0e1a150d060
#
_entry.id   97217a16e9b2bcc8e746f0e1a150d060
#
_cell.length_a   1.000
_cell.length_b   1.000
_cell.length_c   1.000
_cell.angle_alpha   90.00
_cell.angle_beta   90.00
_cell.angle_gamma   90.00
#
_symmetry.space_group_name_H-M   'P 1'
#
loop_
_entity.id
_entity.type
_entity.pdbx_description
1 polymer ?
#
loop_
_entity_poly.entity_id
_entity_poly.type
_entity_poly.pdbx_seq_one_letter_code
_entity_poly.pdbx_strand_id
1 'polypeptide(L)'
;MLFRSRYGVQALVTGEALGQVSSQTLTNLRLIDNVSDTLIMRPLISYDKEHIINLARQIGTEDFARTMPEYCGVISKSPTVKAVKSKIEAEEEKFDFSILDKVVEEANNVDIREIAQQTEQEWWKWKPSMASARTT
;
A
#
# COMPACT_ATOMS: atom_id res chain seq x y z
N MET A 1 -3.10 13.60 2.92
CA MET A 1 -2.53 14.22 1.72
C MET A 1 -1.17 14.92 1.93
N LEU A 2 -0.53 14.72 3.05
CA LEU A 2 0.70 15.40 3.44
C LEU A 2 1.89 15.14 2.51
N PHE A 3 2.09 13.88 2.07
CA PHE A 3 3.16 13.54 1.12
C PHE A 3 3.03 14.30 -0.21
N ARG A 4 1.83 14.36 -0.77
CA ARG A 4 1.56 15.06 -2.00
C ARG A 4 1.97 16.53 -1.92
N SER A 5 1.53 17.22 -0.89
CA SER A 5 1.82 18.65 -0.69
C SER A 5 3.31 18.89 -0.49
N ARG A 6 3.98 18.01 0.27
CA ARG A 6 5.40 18.14 0.59
C ARG A 6 6.30 17.94 -0.62
N TYR A 7 5.92 17.06 -1.55
CA TYR A 7 6.75 16.69 -2.70
C TYR A 7 6.22 17.15 -4.07
N GLY A 8 5.13 17.90 -4.11
CA GLY A 8 4.54 18.39 -5.37
C GLY A 8 4.06 17.26 -6.30
N VAL A 9 3.60 16.15 -5.71
CA VAL A 9 3.17 14.98 -6.48
C VAL A 9 1.92 15.30 -7.31
N GLN A 10 1.98 15.06 -8.61
CA GLN A 10 0.89 15.34 -9.56
C GLN A 10 -0.03 14.12 -9.78
N ALA A 11 0.48 12.91 -9.60
CA ALA A 11 -0.30 11.68 -9.72
C ALA A 11 0.13 10.64 -8.69
N LEU A 12 -0.79 9.77 -8.31
CA LEU A 12 -0.55 8.58 -7.51
C LEU A 12 -0.60 7.36 -8.43
N VAL A 13 0.30 6.41 -8.24
CA VAL A 13 0.29 5.13 -8.98
C VAL A 13 0.04 4.01 -7.99
N THR A 14 -0.99 3.21 -8.24
CA THR A 14 -1.37 2.08 -7.38
C THR A 14 -1.32 0.76 -8.13
N GLY A 15 -1.09 -0.34 -7.42
CA GLY A 15 -1.08 -1.71 -7.95
C GLY A 15 -2.45 -2.38 -7.94
N GLU A 16 -3.55 -1.63 -7.83
CA GLU A 16 -4.90 -2.18 -7.80
C GLU A 16 -5.27 -2.82 -9.13
N ALA A 17 -5.89 -4.00 -9.03
CA ALA A 17 -6.44 -4.74 -10.18
C ALA A 17 -7.88 -5.15 -9.89
N LEU A 18 -8.79 -4.87 -10.82
CA LEU A 18 -10.23 -5.10 -10.62
C LEU A 18 -10.53 -6.58 -10.40
N GLY A 19 -11.20 -6.91 -9.29
CA GLY A 19 -11.64 -8.26 -8.99
C GLY A 19 -10.56 -9.25 -8.53
N GLN A 20 -9.29 -8.82 -8.42
CA GLN A 20 -8.23 -9.71 -7.94
C GLN A 20 -8.33 -9.97 -6.44
N VAL A 21 -8.79 -9.00 -5.68
CA VAL A 21 -9.14 -9.14 -4.27
C VAL A 21 -10.59 -8.73 -4.09
N SER A 22 -11.30 -9.37 -3.17
CA SER A 22 -12.75 -9.15 -2.94
C SER A 22 -13.11 -7.69 -2.61
N SER A 23 -12.18 -6.90 -2.09
CA SER A 23 -12.35 -5.46 -1.84
C SER A 23 -12.10 -4.57 -3.06
N GLN A 24 -11.43 -5.06 -4.11
CA GLN A 24 -11.11 -4.27 -5.33
C GLN A 24 -12.27 -4.32 -6.33
N THR A 25 -13.40 -3.78 -5.94
CA THR A 25 -14.59 -3.65 -6.78
C THR A 25 -14.70 -2.23 -7.36
N LEU A 26 -15.44 -2.07 -8.46
CA LEU A 26 -15.70 -0.75 -9.06
C LEU A 26 -16.31 0.23 -8.05
N THR A 27 -17.21 -0.25 -7.19
CA THR A 27 -17.84 0.57 -6.14
C THR A 27 -16.81 1.09 -5.15
N ASN A 28 -15.93 0.23 -4.68
CA ASN A 28 -14.90 0.60 -3.71
C ASN A 28 -13.85 1.52 -4.33
N LEU A 29 -13.38 1.21 -5.54
CA LEU A 29 -12.41 2.06 -6.25
C LEU A 29 -12.98 3.46 -6.52
N ARG A 30 -14.25 3.56 -6.88
CA ARG A 30 -14.92 4.86 -7.05
C ARG A 30 -14.95 5.67 -5.75
N LEU A 31 -15.16 5.02 -4.60
CA LEU A 31 -15.12 5.72 -3.31
C LEU A 31 -13.73 6.22 -2.98
N ILE A 32 -12.70 5.44 -3.28
CA ILE A 32 -11.29 5.85 -3.13
C ILE A 32 -11.00 7.06 -4.03
N ASP A 33 -11.46 7.05 -5.27
CA ASP A 33 -11.25 8.17 -6.20
C ASP A 33 -11.95 9.46 -5.72
N ASN A 34 -13.12 9.32 -5.10
CA ASN A 34 -13.88 10.47 -4.62
C ASN A 34 -13.21 11.24 -3.46
N VAL A 35 -12.29 10.62 -2.72
CA VAL A 35 -11.57 11.28 -1.62
C VAL A 35 -10.23 11.85 -2.05
N SER A 36 -9.84 11.64 -3.30
CA SER A 36 -8.59 12.15 -3.87
C SER A 36 -8.88 13.17 -4.97
N ASP A 37 -8.32 14.37 -4.83
CA ASP A 37 -8.25 15.38 -5.87
C ASP A 37 -7.00 15.21 -6.77
N THR A 38 -6.22 14.15 -6.53
CA THR A 38 -5.02 13.80 -7.31
C THR A 38 -5.36 12.68 -8.27
N LEU A 39 -4.86 12.76 -9.49
CA LEU A 39 -4.98 11.69 -10.49
C LEU A 39 -4.45 10.36 -9.91
N ILE A 40 -5.28 9.33 -9.93
CA ILE A 40 -4.87 7.98 -9.55
C ILE A 40 -4.71 7.13 -10.82
N MET A 41 -3.49 6.71 -11.07
CA MET A 41 -3.15 5.84 -12.19
C MET A 41 -3.07 4.39 -11.72
N ARG A 42 -3.78 3.49 -12.41
CA ARG A 42 -3.85 2.06 -12.10
C ARG A 42 -3.40 1.23 -13.29
N PRO A 43 -2.09 1.09 -13.53
CA PRO A 43 -1.57 0.40 -14.72
C PRO A 43 -2.03 -1.05 -14.84
N LEU A 44 -2.37 -1.70 -13.72
CA LEU A 44 -2.75 -3.10 -13.65
C LEU A 44 -4.27 -3.31 -13.56
N ILE A 45 -5.09 -2.27 -13.71
CA ILE A 45 -6.53 -2.33 -13.40
C ILE A 45 -7.29 -3.43 -14.15
N SER A 46 -6.91 -3.71 -15.38
CA SER A 46 -7.55 -4.71 -16.25
C SER A 46 -6.78 -6.03 -16.36
N TYR A 47 -5.67 -6.17 -15.63
CA TYR A 47 -4.85 -7.37 -15.70
C TYR A 47 -5.39 -8.45 -14.76
N ASP A 48 -5.35 -9.70 -15.24
CA ASP A 48 -5.58 -10.84 -14.38
C ASP A 48 -4.31 -11.22 -13.57
N LYS A 49 -4.48 -12.11 -12.61
CA LYS A 49 -3.40 -12.49 -11.69
C LYS A 49 -2.20 -13.11 -12.42
N GLU A 50 -2.43 -13.89 -13.45
CA GLU A 50 -1.35 -14.54 -14.21
C GLU A 50 -0.52 -13.53 -15.00
N HIS A 51 -1.17 -12.54 -15.62
CA HIS A 51 -0.47 -11.44 -16.29
C HIS A 51 0.38 -10.63 -15.33
N ILE A 52 -0.14 -10.33 -14.13
CA ILE A 52 0.61 -9.58 -13.12
C ILE A 52 1.83 -10.38 -12.65
N ILE A 53 1.68 -11.69 -12.40
CA ILE A 53 2.78 -12.57 -12.00
C ILE A 53 3.84 -12.63 -13.12
N ASN A 54 3.43 -12.79 -14.36
CA ASN A 54 4.35 -12.83 -15.50
C ASN A 54 5.10 -11.52 -15.68
N LEU A 55 4.44 -10.38 -15.48
CA LEU A 55 5.09 -9.07 -15.50
C LEU A 55 6.11 -8.96 -14.36
N ALA A 56 5.75 -9.40 -13.14
CA ALA A 56 6.66 -9.41 -11.99
C ALA A 56 7.91 -10.26 -12.24
N ARG A 57 7.76 -11.41 -12.93
CA ARG A 57 8.91 -12.25 -13.35
C ARG A 57 9.80 -11.52 -14.35
N GLN A 58 9.20 -10.87 -15.36
CA GLN A 58 9.95 -10.15 -16.38
C GLN A 58 10.80 -9.01 -15.80
N ILE A 59 10.29 -8.30 -14.79
CA ILE A 59 10.99 -7.19 -14.13
C ILE A 59 11.83 -7.66 -12.92
N GLY A 60 11.84 -8.96 -12.59
CA GLY A 60 12.66 -9.54 -11.52
C GLY A 60 12.16 -9.29 -10.10
N THR A 61 10.87 -8.99 -9.91
CA THR A 61 10.30 -8.70 -8.57
C THR A 61 9.48 -9.85 -7.99
N GLU A 62 9.22 -10.90 -8.75
CA GLU A 62 8.33 -12.00 -8.34
C GLU A 62 8.87 -12.75 -7.10
N ASP A 63 10.16 -13.03 -7.04
CA ASP A 63 10.77 -13.74 -5.91
C ASP A 63 10.67 -12.93 -4.62
N PHE A 64 10.84 -11.61 -4.68
CA PHE A 64 10.63 -10.73 -3.53
C PHE A 64 9.18 -10.75 -3.07
N ALA A 65 8.23 -10.62 -4.00
CA ALA A 65 6.81 -10.64 -3.70
C ALA A 65 6.37 -11.96 -3.05
N ARG A 66 6.92 -13.09 -3.50
CA ARG A 66 6.63 -14.44 -2.97
C ARG A 66 7.10 -14.62 -1.54
N THR A 67 8.19 -13.97 -1.14
CA THR A 67 8.75 -14.07 0.21
C THR A 67 8.12 -13.09 1.20
N MET A 68 7.37 -12.11 0.74
CA MET A 68 6.68 -11.15 1.60
C MET A 68 5.51 -11.81 2.33
N PRO A 69 5.40 -11.63 3.66
CA PRO A 69 4.26 -12.17 4.41
C PRO A 69 2.96 -11.45 4.03
N GLU A 70 1.90 -12.21 3.83
CA GLU A 70 0.56 -11.66 3.60
C GLU A 70 -0.10 -11.29 4.93
N TYR A 71 -0.37 -10.00 5.12
CA TYR A 71 -1.04 -9.49 6.32
C TYR A 71 -2.56 -9.37 6.16
N CYS A 72 -3.07 -9.35 4.94
CA CYS A 72 -4.49 -9.12 4.67
C CYS A 72 -5.42 -10.14 5.35
N GLY A 73 -5.04 -11.41 5.37
CA GLY A 73 -5.80 -12.46 6.02
C GLY A 73 -5.81 -12.39 7.55
N VAL A 74 -4.85 -11.68 8.15
CA VAL A 74 -4.75 -11.48 9.60
C VAL A 74 -5.61 -10.30 10.05
N ILE A 75 -5.67 -9.24 9.23
CA ILE A 75 -6.31 -7.97 9.59
C ILE A 75 -7.80 -7.98 9.25
N SER A 76 -8.20 -8.59 8.13
CA SER A 76 -9.58 -8.58 7.66
C SER A 76 -10.20 -9.98 7.59
N LYS A 77 -11.13 -10.25 8.50
CA LYS A 77 -11.94 -11.50 8.48
C LYS A 77 -13.07 -11.49 7.46
N SER A 78 -13.53 -10.31 7.05
CA SER A 78 -14.65 -10.12 6.12
C SER A 78 -14.44 -8.83 5.32
N PRO A 79 -13.76 -8.92 4.16
CA PRO A 79 -13.51 -7.73 3.35
C PRO A 79 -14.79 -7.14 2.80
N THR A 80 -14.88 -5.82 2.80
CA THR A 80 -16.04 -5.09 2.30
C THR A 80 -16.05 -5.08 0.77
N VAL A 81 -16.99 -5.78 0.17
CA VAL A 81 -17.17 -5.85 -1.29
C VAL A 81 -17.90 -4.61 -1.83
N LYS A 82 -18.81 -4.07 -1.06
CA LYS A 82 -19.63 -2.89 -1.41
C LYS A 82 -19.61 -1.89 -0.27
N ALA A 83 -18.64 -1.01 -0.32
CA ALA A 83 -18.52 0.05 0.68
C ALA A 83 -19.62 1.09 0.52
N VAL A 84 -20.08 1.64 1.65
CA VAL A 84 -21.09 2.71 1.72
C VAL A 84 -20.39 3.93 2.31
N LYS A 85 -20.41 5.05 1.58
CA LYS A 85 -19.70 6.28 1.95
C LYS A 85 -19.96 6.71 3.40
N SER A 86 -21.24 6.81 3.80
CA SER A 86 -21.60 7.25 5.15
C SER A 86 -21.08 6.34 6.27
N LYS A 87 -20.93 5.03 6.00
CA LYS A 87 -20.35 4.10 6.98
C LYS A 87 -18.85 4.29 7.11
N ILE A 88 -18.16 4.54 5.98
CA ILE A 88 -16.73 4.83 5.99
C ILE A 88 -16.48 6.13 6.76
N GLU A 89 -17.20 7.19 6.44
CA GLU A 89 -17.08 8.49 7.12
C GLU A 89 -17.30 8.35 8.64
N ALA A 90 -18.30 7.58 9.07
CA ALA A 90 -18.54 7.31 10.50
C ALA A 90 -17.42 6.50 11.19
N GLU A 91 -16.67 5.67 10.46
CA GLU A 91 -15.48 4.99 11.01
C GLU A 91 -14.27 5.91 10.99
N GLU A 92 -14.12 6.75 9.96
CA GLU A 92 -13.03 7.74 9.88
C GLU A 92 -13.10 8.78 10.99
N GLU A 93 -14.31 9.19 11.44
CA GLU A 93 -14.49 10.09 12.58
C GLU A 93 -13.87 9.56 13.88
N LYS A 94 -13.71 8.24 14.00
CA LYS A 94 -13.11 7.58 15.17
C LYS A 94 -11.60 7.41 15.03
N PHE A 95 -11.03 7.68 13.87
CA PHE A 95 -9.63 7.48 13.58
C PHE A 95 -8.79 8.69 14.00
N ASP A 96 -7.73 8.44 14.72
CA ASP A 96 -6.77 9.48 15.07
C ASP A 96 -5.82 9.77 13.90
N PHE A 97 -6.15 10.77 13.11
CA PHE A 97 -5.36 11.19 11.95
C PHE A 97 -3.98 11.80 12.34
N SER A 98 -3.76 12.18 13.60
CA SER A 98 -2.47 12.71 14.04
C SER A 98 -1.34 11.68 13.89
N ILE A 99 -1.67 10.41 13.91
CA ILE A 99 -0.73 9.31 13.63
C ILE A 99 -0.11 9.44 12.23
N LEU A 100 -0.91 9.84 11.24
CA LEU A 100 -0.44 10.02 9.87
C LEU A 100 0.53 11.20 9.76
N ASP A 101 0.25 12.29 10.46
CA ASP A 101 1.12 13.47 10.51
C ASP A 101 2.49 13.09 11.08
N LYS A 102 2.49 12.38 12.19
CA LYS A 102 3.71 11.88 12.84
C LYS A 102 4.51 10.95 11.91
N VAL A 103 3.87 10.00 11.24
CA VAL A 103 4.54 9.09 10.29
C VAL A 103 5.19 9.86 9.13
N VAL A 104 4.52 10.91 8.63
CA VAL A 104 5.08 11.75 7.56
C VAL A 104 6.24 12.60 8.05
N GLU A 105 6.19 13.11 9.28
CA GLU A 105 7.29 13.88 9.88
C GLU A 105 8.54 13.00 10.12
N GLU A 106 8.34 11.77 10.56
CA GLU A 106 9.40 10.78 10.81
C GLU A 106 9.92 10.12 9.51
N ALA A 107 9.27 10.33 8.37
CA ALA A 107 9.66 9.71 7.10
C ALA A 107 11.00 10.24 6.59
N ASN A 108 11.91 9.32 6.31
CA ASN A 108 13.22 9.61 5.73
C ASN A 108 13.20 9.42 4.22
N ASN A 109 13.74 10.39 3.50
CA ASN A 109 14.06 10.25 2.09
C ASN A 109 15.44 9.60 1.93
N VAL A 110 15.48 8.48 1.24
CA VAL A 110 16.74 7.79 0.96
C VAL A 110 16.93 7.69 -0.55
N ASP A 111 18.10 8.10 -1.04
CA ASP A 111 18.46 7.90 -2.45
C ASP A 111 18.76 6.42 -2.67
N ILE A 112 18.00 5.77 -3.57
CA ILE A 112 18.18 4.35 -3.89
C ILE A 112 19.60 4.03 -4.39
N ARG A 113 20.30 5.01 -4.99
CA ARG A 113 21.69 4.85 -5.45
C ARG A 113 22.66 4.78 -4.28
N GLU A 114 22.39 5.45 -3.17
CA GLU A 114 23.18 5.38 -1.95
C GLU A 114 22.99 4.02 -1.26
N ILE A 115 21.75 3.50 -1.23
CA ILE A 115 21.45 2.16 -0.70
C ILE A 115 22.24 1.09 -1.47
N ALA A 116 22.29 1.20 -2.80
CA ALA A 116 23.02 0.25 -3.63
C ALA A 116 24.56 0.26 -3.41
N GLN A 117 25.10 1.33 -2.85
CA GLN A 117 26.52 1.45 -2.49
C GLN A 117 26.82 0.97 -1.06
N GLN A 118 25.81 0.91 -0.21
CA GLN A 118 25.90 0.30 1.10
C GLN A 118 26.01 -1.21 0.89
N THR A 119 27.23 -1.75 1.16
CA THR A 119 27.52 -3.17 1.01
C THR A 119 26.45 -4.05 1.64
N GLU A 120 26.17 -5.22 1.04
CA GLU A 120 25.18 -6.23 1.49
C GLU A 120 25.17 -6.52 3.00
N GLN A 121 26.19 -6.08 3.74
CA GLN A 121 26.30 -6.29 5.17
C GLN A 121 25.44 -5.41 6.05
N GLU A 122 24.86 -4.31 5.57
CA GLU A 122 24.14 -3.37 6.45
C GLU A 122 22.63 -3.40 6.31
N TRP A 123 22.04 -3.64 5.14
CA TRP A 123 20.59 -3.62 5.01
C TRP A 123 19.87 -4.80 5.69
N TRP A 124 20.52 -5.94 5.90
CA TRP A 124 19.97 -7.06 6.66
C TRP A 124 19.89 -6.77 8.18
N LYS A 125 20.58 -5.75 8.68
CA LYS A 125 20.51 -5.30 10.08
C LYS A 125 19.20 -4.55 10.37
N TRP A 126 18.49 -4.11 9.33
CA TRP A 126 17.17 -3.55 9.47
C TRP A 126 16.15 -4.67 9.75
N LYS A 127 16.15 -5.13 11.00
CA LYS A 127 15.04 -5.95 11.53
C LYS A 127 14.02 -4.96 12.07
N PRO A 128 12.80 -4.87 11.46
CA PRO A 128 11.69 -4.24 12.17
C PRO A 128 11.57 -4.97 13.51
N SER A 129 11.45 -4.21 14.58
CA SER A 129 11.25 -4.72 15.95
C SER A 129 9.92 -5.48 16.02
N MET A 130 9.89 -6.72 15.55
CA MET A 130 8.77 -7.67 15.71
C MET A 130 8.84 -8.43 17.03
N ALA A 131 9.43 -7.85 18.07
CA ALA A 131 9.61 -8.51 19.35
C ALA A 131 8.52 -8.17 20.39
N SER A 132 7.25 -7.89 19.99
CA SER A 132 6.19 -7.76 21.00
C SER A 132 4.79 -8.25 20.62
N ALA A 133 4.67 -9.14 19.65
CA ALA A 133 3.37 -9.72 19.30
C ALA A 133 3.32 -11.26 19.47
N ARG A 134 3.98 -11.77 20.53
CA ARG A 134 3.72 -13.13 21.03
C ARG A 134 3.68 -13.07 22.54
N THR A 135 2.51 -13.01 23.09
CA THR A 135 2.00 -13.65 24.32
C THR A 135 0.71 -12.95 24.74
N THR A 136 -0.38 -13.46 24.45
CA THR A 136 -1.43 -14.11 25.29
C THR A 136 -2.61 -14.46 24.41
#